data_f7988e0bda7155b121b0cf80eae3f66b
#
_entry.id   f7988e0bda7155b121b0cf80eae3f66b
#
_cell.length_a   1.000
_cell.length_b   1.000
_cell.length_c   1.000
_cell.angle_alpha   90.00
_cell.angle_beta   90.00
_cell.angle_gamma   90.00
#
_symmetry.space_group_name_H-M   'P 1'
#
loop_
_entity.id
_entity.type
_entity.pdbx_description
1 polymer ?
#
loop_
_entity_poly.entity_id
_entity_poly.type
_entity_poly.pdbx_seq_one_letter_code
_entity_poly.pdbx_strand_id
1 'polypeptide(L)'
;SSAASDVYKRQMYNKESYFYGTGRRKSSVARVRVYQGTGKVTINDRDIDDYFGLDTLKTIVRQPLVLTGTEEKFDIVCRVAGGGVTGQAGAIRHGISRALLQYDSENLRATLKKAGFLTRDPRMKERKKYGLKAARRAPQFSKR
;
A
#
# COMPACT_ATOMS: atom_id res chain seq x y z
N SER A 1 4.07 28.55 0.12
CA SER A 1 4.85 27.63 -0.68
C SER A 1 4.38 26.20 -0.45
N SER A 2 4.80 25.29 -1.29
CA SER A 2 4.34 23.93 -1.16
C SER A 2 4.86 23.29 0.13
N ALA A 3 6.03 23.66 0.61
CA ALA A 3 6.56 23.12 1.83
C ALA A 3 5.71 23.54 3.04
N ALA A 4 5.32 24.78 3.10
CA ALA A 4 4.47 25.24 4.18
C ALA A 4 3.09 24.61 4.12
N SER A 5 2.57 24.43 2.91
CA SER A 5 1.28 23.80 2.72
C SER A 5 1.32 22.34 3.16
N ASP A 6 2.43 21.64 2.88
CA ASP A 6 2.55 20.25 3.26
C ASP A 6 2.64 20.10 4.78
N VAL A 7 3.34 20.99 5.45
CA VAL A 7 3.42 20.97 6.90
C VAL A 7 2.04 21.20 7.52
N TYR A 8 1.29 22.16 6.97
CA TYR A 8 -0.04 22.46 7.45
C TYR A 8 -0.96 21.24 7.30
N LYS A 9 -0.91 20.59 6.14
CA LYS A 9 -1.74 19.42 5.89
C LYS A 9 -1.39 18.29 6.84
N ARG A 10 -0.10 18.09 7.08
CA ARG A 10 0.32 17.05 7.98
C ARG A 10 -0.19 17.28 9.39
N GLN A 11 -0.13 18.52 9.85
CA GLN A 11 -0.64 18.85 11.17
C GLN A 11 -2.14 18.66 11.26
N MET A 12 -2.84 19.00 10.19
CA MET A 12 -4.27 18.85 10.16
C MET A 12 -4.66 17.39 10.27
N TYR A 13 -4.04 16.52 9.48
CA TYR A 13 -4.35 15.10 9.52
C TYR A 13 -3.96 14.48 10.86
N ASN A 14 -2.91 14.93 11.48
CA ASN A 14 -2.49 14.36 12.74
C ASN A 14 -3.49 14.60 13.85
N LYS A 15 -4.37 15.57 13.70
CA LYS A 15 -5.38 15.85 14.70
C LYS A 15 -6.68 15.11 14.48
N GLU A 16 -6.81 14.45 13.34
CA GLU A 16 -8.04 13.75 13.01
C GLU A 16 -7.93 12.27 13.29
N SER A 17 -9.06 11.62 13.46
CA SER A 17 -9.09 10.18 13.59
C SER A 17 -8.78 9.54 12.25
N TYR A 18 -8.11 8.44 12.27
CA TYR A 18 -7.80 7.76 11.02
C TYR A 18 -7.80 6.25 11.23
N PHE A 19 -7.89 5.53 10.12
CA PHE A 19 -7.74 4.10 10.11
C PHE A 19 -6.33 3.79 9.63
N TYR A 20 -5.73 2.77 10.18
CA TYR A 20 -4.33 2.50 9.92
C TYR A 20 -4.09 1.11 9.36
N GLY A 21 -3.18 0.97 8.44
CA GLY A 21 -2.77 -0.33 7.93
C GLY A 21 -1.32 -0.31 7.52
N THR A 22 -0.62 -1.40 7.79
CA THR A 22 0.77 -1.57 7.33
C THR A 22 0.76 -2.57 6.20
N GLY A 23 1.38 -2.23 5.10
CA GLY A 23 1.50 -3.12 3.95
C GLY A 23 2.94 -3.47 3.69
N ARG A 24 3.16 -4.64 3.12
CA ARG A 24 4.50 -5.10 2.80
C ARG A 24 4.51 -5.82 1.48
N ARG A 25 5.56 -5.61 0.72
CA ARG A 25 5.77 -6.36 -0.50
C ARG A 25 7.25 -6.33 -0.82
N LYS A 26 7.86 -7.52 -0.96
CA LYS A 26 9.31 -7.64 -1.14
C LYS A 26 9.98 -6.95 0.04
N SER A 27 10.88 -6.04 -0.20
CA SER A 27 11.51 -5.32 0.90
C SER A 27 10.84 -3.99 1.19
N SER A 28 9.71 -3.71 0.56
CA SER A 28 9.01 -2.46 0.78
C SER A 28 8.04 -2.56 1.96
N VAL A 29 7.99 -1.51 2.74
CA VAL A 29 7.06 -1.42 3.88
C VAL A 29 6.32 -0.11 3.75
N ALA A 30 4.99 -0.17 3.79
CA ALA A 30 4.15 1.02 3.69
C ALA A 30 3.34 1.18 4.97
N ARG A 31 3.34 2.37 5.54
CA ARG A 31 2.50 2.71 6.67
C ARG A 31 1.44 3.64 6.16
N VAL A 32 0.21 3.18 6.19
CA VAL A 32 -0.90 3.88 5.55
C VAL A 32 -1.89 4.38 6.58
N ARG A 33 -2.26 5.64 6.48
CA ARG A 33 -3.32 6.24 7.27
C ARG A 33 -4.43 6.66 6.34
N VAL A 34 -5.65 6.30 6.69
CA VAL A 34 -6.83 6.61 5.89
C VAL A 34 -7.70 7.57 6.68
N TYR A 35 -7.87 8.78 6.14
CA TYR A 35 -8.66 9.81 6.78
C TYR A 35 -9.92 10.06 5.95
N GLN A 36 -10.94 10.57 6.58
CA GLN A 36 -12.12 10.99 5.86
C GLN A 36 -11.73 12.15 4.95
N GLY A 37 -12.11 12.11 3.73
CA GLY A 37 -11.67 13.13 2.77
C GLY A 37 -12.36 13.03 1.42
N THR A 38 -11.64 13.38 0.37
CA THR A 38 -12.20 13.53 -0.97
C THR A 38 -11.50 12.70 -2.04
N GLY A 39 -10.50 11.92 -1.68
CA GLY A 39 -9.83 11.07 -2.65
C GLY A 39 -8.38 11.42 -2.92
N LYS A 40 -7.78 12.25 -2.08
CA LYS A 40 -6.40 12.63 -2.30
C LYS A 40 -5.47 11.56 -1.77
N VAL A 41 -4.43 11.22 -2.52
CA VAL A 41 -3.45 10.23 -2.11
C VAL A 41 -2.08 10.89 -2.05
N THR A 42 -1.47 10.86 -0.86
CA THR A 42 -0.16 11.48 -0.63
C THR A 42 0.81 10.39 -0.18
N ILE A 43 1.95 10.31 -0.84
CA ILE A 43 2.97 9.31 -0.56
C ILE A 43 4.28 10.01 -0.27
N ASN A 44 4.78 9.80 0.95
CA ASN A 44 6.03 10.43 1.40
C ASN A 44 6.01 11.96 1.17
N ASP A 45 4.88 12.56 1.53
CA ASP A 45 4.65 14.01 1.43
C ASP A 45 4.54 14.52 0.00
N ARG A 46 4.33 13.64 -0.98
CA ARG A 46 4.18 14.02 -2.36
C ARG A 46 2.86 13.47 -2.89
N ASP A 47 2.26 14.19 -3.83
CA ASP A 47 1.03 13.69 -4.45
C ASP A 47 1.38 12.40 -5.22
N ILE A 48 0.43 11.50 -5.35
CA ILE A 48 0.65 10.25 -6.04
C ILE A 48 1.11 10.46 -7.48
N ASP A 49 0.63 11.50 -8.14
CA ASP A 49 1.02 11.78 -9.52
C ASP A 49 2.48 12.23 -9.61
N ASP A 50 3.01 12.83 -8.54
CA ASP A 50 4.41 13.22 -8.50
C ASP A 50 5.29 12.06 -8.05
N TYR A 51 4.76 11.18 -7.21
CA TYR A 51 5.58 10.11 -6.66
C TYR A 51 5.77 8.98 -7.66
N PHE A 52 4.72 8.57 -8.35
CA PHE A 52 4.81 7.52 -9.35
C PHE A 52 4.68 8.10 -10.75
N GLY A 53 5.65 7.80 -11.59
CA GLY A 53 5.59 8.30 -12.95
C GLY A 53 4.78 7.43 -13.89
N LEU A 54 4.44 6.20 -13.49
CA LEU A 54 3.69 5.28 -14.33
C LEU A 54 2.25 5.15 -13.87
N ASP A 55 1.32 5.27 -14.79
CA ASP A 55 -0.10 5.16 -14.48
C ASP A 55 -0.46 3.79 -13.93
N THR A 56 0.24 2.74 -14.36
CA THR A 56 -0.03 1.39 -13.85
C THR A 56 0.22 1.31 -12.35
N LEU A 57 1.24 2.00 -11.85
CA LEU A 57 1.52 1.99 -10.43
C LEU A 57 0.48 2.77 -9.64
N LYS A 58 0.01 3.88 -10.19
CA LYS A 58 -1.05 4.65 -9.56
C LYS A 58 -2.33 3.82 -9.47
N THR A 59 -2.63 3.06 -10.52
CA THR A 59 -3.79 2.20 -10.54
C THR A 59 -3.69 1.12 -9.47
N ILE A 60 -2.52 0.51 -9.31
CA ILE A 60 -2.30 -0.50 -8.29
C ILE A 60 -2.62 0.06 -6.90
N VAL A 61 -2.15 1.25 -6.60
CA VAL A 61 -2.37 1.87 -5.31
C VAL A 61 -3.86 2.11 -5.07
N ARG A 62 -4.58 2.54 -6.08
CA ARG A 62 -5.99 2.88 -5.94
C ARG A 62 -6.95 1.69 -6.02
N GLN A 63 -6.48 0.54 -6.45
CA GLN A 63 -7.35 -0.62 -6.64
C GLN A 63 -8.26 -0.94 -5.44
N PRO A 64 -7.77 -0.98 -4.22
CA PRO A 64 -8.68 -1.30 -3.11
C PRO A 64 -9.73 -0.23 -2.90
N LEU A 65 -9.41 1.02 -3.18
CA LEU A 65 -10.39 2.10 -3.03
C LEU A 65 -11.45 2.03 -4.11
N VAL A 66 -11.04 1.76 -5.34
CA VAL A 66 -11.98 1.63 -6.45
C VAL A 66 -12.87 0.40 -6.24
N LEU A 67 -12.26 -0.71 -5.83
CA LEU A 67 -12.98 -1.96 -5.64
C LEU A 67 -14.07 -1.84 -4.56
N THR A 68 -13.81 -1.07 -3.53
CA THR A 68 -14.76 -0.91 -2.43
C THR A 68 -15.65 0.31 -2.59
N GLY A 69 -15.46 1.08 -3.67
CA GLY A 69 -16.26 2.28 -3.90
C GLY A 69 -15.99 3.41 -2.93
N THR A 70 -14.78 3.47 -2.38
CA THR A 70 -14.44 4.47 -1.37
C THR A 70 -13.43 5.49 -1.85
N GLU A 71 -13.10 5.50 -3.14
CA GLU A 71 -12.02 6.37 -3.61
C GLU A 71 -12.27 7.86 -3.42
N GLU A 72 -13.53 8.27 -3.34
CA GLU A 72 -13.84 9.68 -3.10
C GLU A 72 -14.26 9.96 -1.66
N LYS A 73 -14.18 8.96 -0.81
CA LYS A 73 -14.55 9.13 0.59
C LYS A 73 -13.38 9.35 1.51
N PHE A 74 -12.21 8.93 1.10
CA PHE A 74 -11.04 8.95 1.97
C PHE A 74 -9.86 9.63 1.34
N ASP A 75 -9.05 10.25 2.18
CA ASP A 75 -7.72 10.73 1.80
C ASP A 75 -6.73 9.74 2.37
N ILE A 76 -5.72 9.41 1.60
CA ILE A 76 -4.70 8.45 2.00
C ILE A 76 -3.39 9.20 2.22
N VAL A 77 -2.80 8.97 3.38
CA VAL A 77 -1.49 9.52 3.67
C VAL A 77 -0.59 8.34 4.02
N CYS A 78 0.46 8.14 3.25
CA CYS A 78 1.30 7.00 3.50
C CYS A 78 2.77 7.33 3.49
N ARG A 79 3.52 6.52 4.22
CA ARG A 79 4.96 6.54 4.21
C ARG A 79 5.41 5.19 3.73
N VAL A 80 6.27 5.16 2.74
CA VAL A 80 6.75 3.89 2.20
C VAL A 80 8.26 3.95 2.08
N ALA A 81 8.92 2.85 2.35
CA ALA A 81 10.37 2.77 2.29
C ALA A 81 10.78 1.40 1.78
N GLY A 82 11.95 1.33 1.21
CA GLY A 82 12.54 0.08 0.77
C GLY A 82 12.07 -0.39 -0.59
N GLY A 83 12.84 -1.26 -1.19
CA GLY A 83 12.49 -1.86 -2.46
C GLY A 83 12.39 -0.88 -3.61
N GLY A 84 11.88 -1.35 -4.72
CA GLY A 84 11.67 -0.53 -5.89
C GLY A 84 10.25 0.00 -5.96
N VAL A 85 9.99 0.85 -6.94
CA VAL A 85 8.67 1.51 -7.04
C VAL A 85 7.53 0.51 -7.21
N THR A 86 7.76 -0.58 -7.94
CA THR A 86 6.70 -1.58 -8.12
C THR A 86 6.37 -2.24 -6.79
N GLY A 87 7.38 -2.60 -6.01
CA GLY A 87 7.16 -3.18 -4.70
C GLY A 87 6.49 -2.20 -3.76
N GLN A 88 6.84 -0.92 -3.87
CA GLN A 88 6.22 0.11 -3.04
C GLN A 88 4.74 0.25 -3.35
N ALA A 89 4.36 0.25 -4.62
CA ALA A 89 2.95 0.35 -4.99
C ALA A 89 2.17 -0.85 -4.43
N GLY A 90 2.74 -2.05 -4.50
CA GLY A 90 2.10 -3.22 -3.93
C GLY A 90 1.99 -3.17 -2.42
N ALA A 91 3.01 -2.64 -1.74
CA ALA A 91 2.98 -2.49 -0.30
C ALA A 91 1.91 -1.48 0.12
N ILE A 92 1.78 -0.37 -0.62
CA ILE A 92 0.77 0.64 -0.33
C ILE A 92 -0.63 0.05 -0.53
N ARG A 93 -0.83 -0.71 -1.60
CA ARG A 93 -2.12 -1.36 -1.85
C ARG A 93 -2.50 -2.28 -0.68
N HIS A 94 -1.54 -3.05 -0.21
CA HIS A 94 -1.77 -3.95 0.91
C HIS A 94 -2.12 -3.14 2.18
N GLY A 95 -1.39 -2.05 2.42
CA GLY A 95 -1.65 -1.21 3.59
C GLY A 95 -3.01 -0.53 3.55
N ILE A 96 -3.41 -0.03 2.39
CA ILE A 96 -4.72 0.58 2.22
C ILE A 96 -5.81 -0.46 2.49
N SER A 97 -5.64 -1.66 1.95
CA SER A 97 -6.64 -2.72 2.14
C SER A 97 -6.79 -3.06 3.62
N ARG A 98 -5.69 -3.14 4.35
CA ARG A 98 -5.75 -3.43 5.77
C ARG A 98 -6.38 -2.28 6.56
N ALA A 99 -6.10 -1.04 6.16
CA ALA A 99 -6.72 0.10 6.82
C ALA A 99 -8.23 0.14 6.58
N LEU A 100 -8.66 -0.23 5.37
CA LEU A 100 -10.08 -0.29 5.06
C LEU A 100 -10.80 -1.34 5.91
N LEU A 101 -10.09 -2.40 6.32
CA LEU A 101 -10.69 -3.39 7.22
C LEU A 101 -10.95 -2.79 8.60
N GLN A 102 -10.16 -1.83 9.03
CA GLN A 102 -10.44 -1.14 10.28
C GLN A 102 -11.69 -0.29 10.15
N TYR A 103 -11.94 0.22 8.95
CA TYR A 103 -13.12 1.03 8.70
C TYR A 103 -14.37 0.13 8.67
N ASP A 104 -14.36 -0.96 7.93
CA ASP A 104 -15.54 -1.80 7.77
C ASP A 104 -15.14 -3.22 7.39
N SER A 105 -14.68 -3.98 8.36
CA SER A 105 -14.25 -5.34 8.11
C SER A 105 -15.40 -6.22 7.67
N GLU A 106 -16.58 -6.03 8.25
CA GLU A 106 -17.71 -6.89 7.97
C GLU A 106 -18.13 -6.88 6.51
N ASN A 107 -18.14 -5.72 5.91
CA ASN A 107 -18.58 -5.61 4.51
C ASN A 107 -17.46 -5.69 3.49
N LEU A 108 -16.23 -5.38 3.89
CA LEU A 108 -15.15 -5.27 2.92
C LEU A 108 -14.17 -6.43 2.90
N ARG A 109 -14.13 -7.23 3.97
CA ARG A 109 -13.13 -8.29 4.04
C ARG A 109 -13.24 -9.30 2.90
N ALA A 110 -14.44 -9.77 2.60
CA ALA A 110 -14.60 -10.78 1.56
C ALA A 110 -14.17 -10.24 0.20
N THR A 111 -14.55 -9.00 -0.10
CA THR A 111 -14.22 -8.38 -1.37
C THR A 111 -12.71 -8.20 -1.52
N LEU A 112 -12.05 -7.70 -0.49
CA LEU A 112 -10.61 -7.46 -0.55
C LEU A 112 -9.84 -8.77 -0.54
N LYS A 113 -10.30 -9.77 0.18
CA LYS A 113 -9.65 -11.06 0.22
C LYS A 113 -9.76 -11.76 -1.12
N LYS A 114 -10.91 -11.69 -1.75
CA LYS A 114 -11.12 -12.31 -3.04
C LYS A 114 -10.22 -11.69 -4.11
N ALA A 115 -9.98 -10.40 -4.02
CA ALA A 115 -9.11 -9.72 -4.95
C ALA A 115 -7.62 -9.97 -4.67
N GLY A 116 -7.30 -10.61 -3.55
CA GLY A 116 -5.91 -10.90 -3.22
C GLY A 116 -5.17 -9.76 -2.55
N PHE A 117 -5.88 -8.73 -2.13
CA PHE A 117 -5.22 -7.53 -1.59
C PHE A 117 -4.85 -7.65 -0.11
N LEU A 118 -5.31 -8.68 0.57
CA LEU A 118 -5.02 -8.84 1.99
C LEU A 118 -3.86 -9.77 2.28
N THR A 119 -3.39 -10.48 1.27
CA THR A 119 -2.35 -11.47 1.46
C THR A 119 -0.99 -10.93 1.01
N ARG A 120 0.00 -11.06 1.86
CA ARG A 120 1.35 -10.69 1.48
C ARG A 120 1.85 -11.70 0.47
N ASP A 121 2.59 -11.24 -0.52
CA ASP A 121 3.15 -12.11 -1.53
C ASP A 121 4.18 -13.05 -0.88
N PRO A 122 3.91 -14.34 -0.86
CA PRO A 122 4.81 -15.28 -0.20
C PRO A 122 6.11 -15.55 -0.94
N ARG A 123 6.19 -15.14 -2.19
CA ARG A 123 7.39 -15.45 -2.91
C ARG A 123 8.56 -14.58 -2.56
N MET A 124 8.30 -13.41 -2.05
CA MET A 124 9.33 -12.57 -1.91
C MET A 124 9.96 -12.74 -0.67
N LYS A 125 11.15 -12.52 -0.50
CA LYS A 125 11.86 -12.60 0.71
C LYS A 125 11.82 -13.94 1.37
N GLU A 126 11.42 -14.95 0.69
CA GLU A 126 11.45 -16.23 1.24
C GLU A 126 12.88 -16.64 1.36
N ARG A 127 13.31 -17.08 2.51
CA ARG A 127 14.66 -17.43 2.72
C ARG A 127 15.01 -18.68 1.94
N LYS A 128 16.18 -18.72 1.37
CA LYS A 128 16.64 -19.86 0.66
C LYS A 128 16.83 -21.01 1.63
N LYS A 129 16.27 -22.14 1.34
CA LYS A 129 16.37 -23.28 2.22
C LYS A 129 17.51 -24.16 1.80
N TYR A 130 18.14 -24.94 2.78
CA TYR A 130 19.18 -25.77 2.50
C TYR A 130 18.80 -26.75 1.46
N GLY A 131 19.62 -26.95 0.52
CA GLY A 131 19.32 -27.88 -0.56
C GLY A 131 18.60 -27.29 -1.75
N LEU A 132 18.23 -26.01 -1.67
CA LEU A 132 17.54 -25.39 -2.76
C LEU A 132 18.32 -24.19 -3.24
N LYS A 133 18.09 -23.79 -4.46
CA LYS A 133 18.77 -22.64 -4.96
C LYS A 133 17.99 -21.40 -4.64
N ALA A 134 16.73 -21.50 -4.46
CA ALA A 134 15.92 -20.42 -4.02
C ALA A 134 14.98 -21.05 -3.04
N ALA A 135 14.24 -20.25 -2.32
CA ALA A 135 13.39 -20.73 -1.27
C ALA A 135 12.64 -22.02 -1.58
N ARG A 136 12.10 -22.14 -2.73
CA ARG A 136 11.38 -23.33 -3.10
C ARG A 136 11.86 -24.01 -4.29
N ARG A 137 13.01 -23.70 -4.84
CA ARG A 137 13.44 -24.27 -6.03
C ARG A 137 14.52 -25.18 -5.80
N ALA A 138 14.43 -26.27 -6.38
CA ALA A 138 15.50 -27.20 -6.38
C ALA A 138 16.65 -26.58 -7.08
N PRO A 139 17.83 -27.05 -6.80
CA PRO A 139 19.01 -26.48 -7.37
C PRO A 139 19.00 -26.13 -8.82
N GLN A 140 18.18 -26.66 -9.59
CA GLN A 140 18.28 -26.39 -10.93
C GLN A 140 17.64 -25.16 -11.35
N PHE A 141 17.01 -24.44 -10.60
CA PHE A 141 16.37 -23.47 -11.12
C PHE A 141 16.59 -22.22 -10.83
N SER A 142 16.58 -21.49 -11.46
CA SER A 142 17.05 -20.38 -11.30
C SER A 142 16.30 -19.24 -11.30
N LYS A 143 15.27 -19.06 -11.39
CA LYS A 143 14.68 -18.01 -11.53
C LYS A 143 14.24 -17.44 -10.38
N ARG A 144 13.85 -16.65 -10.16
CA ARG A 144 13.40 -15.98 -9.08
C ARG A 144 14.20 -14.93 -8.77
#